data_7244ac58f187d3a6877cdcf7441ff1a7
#
_entry.id   7244ac58f187d3a6877cdcf7441ff1a7
#
_cell.length_a   1.000
_cell.length_b   1.000
_cell.length_c   1.000
_cell.angle_alpha   90.00
_cell.angle_beta   90.00
_cell.angle_gamma   90.00
#
_symmetry.space_group_name_H-M   'P 1'
#
loop_
_entity.id
_entity.type
_entity.pdbx_description
1 polymer ?
#
loop_
_entity_poly.entity_id
_entity_poly.type
_entity_poly.pdbx_seq_one_letter_code
_entity_poly.pdbx_strand_id
1 'polypeptide(L)'
;MSPHNDAPSPAGSFTQSFTMSFRPVAGSGLRNSSSNTNSVYSESPLNDSQYSSSYSSTSLDTDDHMSRPLVPGVYVPTVCFFDPVTEDLDTATIGTHAVRLAKAGVTGLTTQGSNGEAVHLTHSERQTVTQTTRSALNAAGFSHLPVLVGCGAQSVRETIQYCREAYAAGGDYALILPPSYYAPLFSPASASVIEFFNAVADQSPIPLLIYNYPGAVSGMDLSSDIIIKLSAHPNIVGVKLTCGNTGKLNRIVAATKAGNKPSSLSASPPFLVLGGSADFTLQSLIGGGHGILAGLANISPKACIEIVRLYREGRLAEAQKMQEVVARGDWTAIQGGIVSTKAGMESWLGYGGYARSPLPHPTSNESAKWKEGFRELVALEKSL
;
A
#
# COMPACT_ATOMS: atom_id res chain seq x y z
N MET A 1 -15.25 -46.72 40.71
CA MET A 1 -13.82 -47.07 40.49
C MET A 1 -13.41 -46.36 39.20
N SER A 2 -12.78 -45.20 39.36
CA SER A 2 -12.10 -44.49 38.29
C SER A 2 -10.61 -44.88 38.25
N PRO A 3 -9.95 -44.82 37.13
CA PRO A 3 -8.54 -44.49 37.12
C PRO A 3 -8.27 -43.13 36.50
N HIS A 4 -7.48 -42.35 37.22
CA HIS A 4 -6.79 -41.14 36.78
C HIS A 4 -5.87 -41.44 35.63
N ASN A 5 -5.80 -40.51 34.66
CA ASN A 5 -4.67 -40.38 33.73
C ASN A 5 -4.23 -38.91 33.73
N ASP A 6 -3.08 -38.70 34.33
CA ASP A 6 -2.31 -37.46 34.32
C ASP A 6 -1.70 -37.25 32.93
N ALA A 7 -1.94 -36.08 32.35
CA ALA A 7 -1.20 -35.58 31.18
C ALA A 7 -0.27 -34.44 31.63
N PRO A 8 1.00 -34.42 31.22
CA PRO A 8 1.92 -33.38 31.65
C PRO A 8 1.75 -32.09 30.83
N SER A 9 1.78 -30.96 31.58
CA SER A 9 1.86 -29.61 31.02
C SER A 9 3.18 -29.35 30.31
N PRO A 10 3.21 -28.62 29.20
CA PRO A 10 4.42 -28.04 28.70
C PRO A 10 4.66 -26.66 29.32
N ALA A 11 5.62 -26.58 30.25
CA ALA A 11 6.27 -25.35 30.64
C ALA A 11 7.41 -25.05 29.69
N GLY A 12 7.56 -23.78 29.32
CA GLY A 12 8.74 -23.32 28.61
C GLY A 12 8.54 -21.99 27.88
N SER A 13 8.30 -20.90 28.63
CA SER A 13 8.47 -19.55 28.07
C SER A 13 9.96 -19.21 28.06
N PHE A 14 10.58 -19.16 26.88
CA PHE A 14 11.89 -18.54 26.69
C PHE A 14 11.71 -17.05 26.42
N THR A 15 11.83 -16.24 27.46
CA THR A 15 12.11 -14.80 27.34
C THR A 15 13.61 -14.60 27.46
N GLN A 16 14.31 -14.44 26.33
CA GLN A 16 15.65 -13.88 26.33
C GLN A 16 15.56 -12.35 26.21
N SER A 17 15.74 -11.69 27.36
CA SER A 17 15.97 -10.26 27.42
C SER A 17 17.45 -9.98 27.09
N PHE A 18 17.72 -9.37 25.95
CA PHE A 18 19.03 -8.78 25.63
C PHE A 18 19.13 -7.41 26.28
N THR A 19 19.83 -7.33 27.38
CA THR A 19 20.25 -6.05 28.00
C THR A 19 21.64 -5.70 27.47
N MET A 20 21.71 -4.71 26.56
CA MET A 20 22.99 -4.07 26.22
C MET A 20 23.37 -3.06 27.30
N SER A 21 24.37 -3.39 28.08
CA SER A 21 24.99 -2.50 29.05
C SER A 21 26.04 -1.63 28.35
N PHE A 22 25.79 -0.33 28.26
CA PHE A 22 26.81 0.66 27.89
C PHE A 22 27.59 1.06 29.14
N ARG A 23 28.89 0.76 29.18
CA ARG A 23 29.80 1.35 30.17
C ARG A 23 30.31 2.70 29.67
N PRO A 24 30.26 3.77 30.50
CA PRO A 24 30.92 5.02 30.14
C PRO A 24 32.43 4.89 30.33
N VAL A 25 33.19 5.29 29.32
CA VAL A 25 34.64 5.43 29.40
C VAL A 25 34.93 6.78 30.04
N ALA A 26 35.63 6.74 31.18
CA ALA A 26 36.08 7.91 31.92
C ALA A 26 37.16 8.65 31.12
N GLY A 27 37.00 9.96 31.01
CA GLY A 27 37.99 10.84 30.38
C GLY A 27 39.23 11.02 31.23
N SER A 28 40.39 10.93 30.59
CA SER A 28 41.66 11.46 31.10
C SER A 28 41.99 12.75 30.34
N GLY A 29 42.09 13.82 31.09
CA GLY A 29 42.51 15.13 30.55
C GLY A 29 43.97 15.17 30.15
N LEU A 30 44.28 15.93 29.13
CA LEU A 30 45.62 16.48 28.87
C LEU A 30 45.53 17.82 28.15
N ARG A 31 46.02 18.78 28.86
CA ARG A 31 46.73 20.04 28.60
C ARG A 31 46.78 20.64 27.20
N ASN A 32 46.48 21.92 27.18
CA ASN A 32 46.77 22.93 26.16
C ASN A 32 48.27 22.94 25.75
N SER A 33 48.51 23.00 24.46
CA SER A 33 49.63 23.72 23.90
C SER A 33 49.24 24.34 22.56
N SER A 34 49.30 25.64 22.50
CA SER A 34 49.14 26.50 21.33
C SER A 34 50.30 26.33 20.34
N SER A 35 50.02 26.10 19.08
CA SER A 35 50.90 26.55 17.99
C SER A 35 50.07 26.84 16.74
N ASN A 36 50.13 28.11 16.34
CA ASN A 36 49.69 28.65 15.07
C ASN A 36 50.44 28.00 13.92
N THR A 37 49.71 27.45 12.94
CA THR A 37 50.21 27.41 11.56
C THR A 37 49.02 27.65 10.63
N ASN A 38 49.03 28.78 9.96
CA ASN A 38 48.22 29.12 8.82
C ASN A 38 48.51 28.15 7.67
N SER A 39 47.50 27.39 7.26
CA SER A 39 47.48 26.68 5.97
C SER A 39 46.30 27.21 5.17
N VAL A 40 46.63 27.96 4.14
CA VAL A 40 45.75 28.52 3.13
C VAL A 40 45.30 27.33 2.23
N TYR A 41 44.08 26.90 2.33
CA TYR A 41 43.45 26.08 1.27
C TYR A 41 42.62 27.02 0.38
N SER A 42 43.11 27.18 -0.85
CA SER A 42 42.36 27.84 -1.92
C SER A 42 41.16 26.99 -2.31
N GLU A 43 39.96 27.50 -2.07
CA GLU A 43 38.72 26.97 -2.63
C GLU A 43 38.71 27.30 -4.13
N SER A 44 38.74 26.26 -4.96
CA SER A 44 38.37 26.37 -6.36
C SER A 44 36.86 26.19 -6.48
N PRO A 45 36.13 27.07 -7.18
CA PRO A 45 34.71 26.91 -7.37
C PRO A 45 34.47 25.73 -8.33
N LEU A 46 33.78 24.70 -7.87
CA LEU A 46 33.25 23.64 -8.69
C LEU A 46 32.18 24.21 -9.62
N ASN A 47 32.46 24.09 -10.89
CA ASN A 47 31.65 24.55 -12.02
C ASN A 47 30.36 23.74 -12.12
N ASP A 48 29.23 24.33 -11.72
CA ASP A 48 27.87 23.75 -11.76
C ASP A 48 27.25 23.83 -13.17
N SER A 49 27.97 23.40 -14.19
CA SER A 49 27.46 23.47 -15.56
C SER A 49 27.78 22.22 -16.39
N GLN A 50 27.24 21.04 -16.02
CA GLN A 50 27.09 19.91 -16.96
C GLN A 50 26.11 18.85 -16.43
N TYR A 51 24.83 19.21 -16.22
CA TYR A 51 23.69 18.27 -16.26
C TYR A 51 22.42 19.02 -16.70
N SER A 52 22.49 19.65 -17.86
CA SER A 52 21.26 20.00 -18.60
C SER A 52 20.99 18.89 -19.61
N SER A 53 20.42 17.77 -19.16
CA SER A 53 19.74 16.88 -20.06
C SER A 53 18.44 17.57 -20.47
N SER A 54 18.33 17.85 -21.75
CA SER A 54 17.15 18.37 -22.43
C SER A 54 15.95 17.43 -22.23
N TYR A 55 15.23 17.60 -21.13
CA TYR A 55 13.86 17.14 -21.08
C TYR A 55 13.03 18.11 -21.88
N SER A 56 12.61 17.67 -23.08
CA SER A 56 11.53 18.28 -23.81
C SER A 56 10.32 18.36 -22.87
N SER A 57 10.01 19.55 -22.39
CA SER A 57 8.80 19.84 -21.64
C SER A 57 7.61 19.77 -22.63
N THR A 58 7.09 18.56 -22.88
CA THR A 58 5.70 18.44 -23.22
C THR A 58 4.94 18.89 -21.97
N SER A 59 4.30 20.05 -22.03
CA SER A 59 3.39 20.54 -21.03
C SER A 59 2.31 19.47 -20.82
N LEU A 60 2.47 18.66 -19.75
CA LEU A 60 1.37 17.88 -19.23
C LEU A 60 0.38 18.91 -18.68
N ASP A 61 -0.81 18.95 -19.25
CA ASP A 61 -1.90 19.80 -18.79
C ASP A 61 -2.09 19.58 -17.29
N THR A 62 -1.76 20.60 -16.52
CA THR A 62 -1.86 20.58 -15.04
C THR A 62 -3.30 20.43 -14.56
N ASP A 63 -4.29 20.63 -15.41
CA ASP A 63 -5.72 20.49 -15.11
C ASP A 63 -6.23 19.05 -15.08
N ASP A 64 -5.53 18.08 -15.69
CA ASP A 64 -6.03 16.71 -15.83
C ASP A 64 -5.93 15.87 -14.52
N HIS A 65 -5.03 16.23 -13.59
CA HIS A 65 -4.90 15.54 -12.29
C HIS A 65 -6.04 15.81 -11.32
N MET A 66 -6.69 16.98 -11.40
CA MET A 66 -7.82 17.35 -10.53
C MET A 66 -9.14 16.67 -10.93
N SER A 67 -9.21 16.02 -12.07
CA SER A 67 -10.44 15.44 -12.64
C SER A 67 -10.77 14.03 -12.15
N ARG A 68 -9.92 13.38 -11.35
CA ARG A 68 -10.05 11.98 -10.91
C ARG A 68 -10.23 11.85 -9.39
N PRO A 69 -11.40 12.24 -8.84
CA PRO A 69 -11.61 12.23 -7.39
C PRO A 69 -11.61 10.81 -6.80
N LEU A 70 -11.14 10.69 -5.56
CA LEU A 70 -11.37 9.48 -4.77
C LEU A 70 -12.84 9.39 -4.37
N VAL A 71 -13.47 8.27 -4.72
CA VAL A 71 -14.87 7.98 -4.38
C VAL A 71 -14.98 6.62 -3.68
N PRO A 72 -16.05 6.36 -2.89
CA PRO A 72 -16.26 5.05 -2.26
C PRO A 72 -16.39 3.93 -3.29
N GLY A 73 -15.69 2.79 -3.05
CA GLY A 73 -15.76 1.64 -3.96
C GLY A 73 -14.64 0.63 -3.77
N VAL A 74 -14.28 -0.05 -4.86
CA VAL A 74 -13.25 -1.11 -4.88
C VAL A 74 -12.03 -0.62 -5.62
N TYR A 75 -10.90 -0.53 -4.92
CA TYR A 75 -9.59 -0.21 -5.46
C TYR A 75 -8.72 -1.47 -5.49
N VAL A 76 -7.92 -1.63 -6.54
CA VAL A 76 -7.12 -2.83 -6.74
C VAL A 76 -5.64 -2.53 -6.66
N PRO A 77 -4.89 -3.08 -5.68
CA PRO A 77 -3.44 -3.02 -5.69
C PRO A 77 -2.93 -4.03 -6.72
N THR A 78 -2.68 -3.56 -7.94
CA THR A 78 -2.30 -4.40 -9.07
C THR A 78 -1.01 -5.15 -8.80
N VAL A 79 -0.96 -6.40 -9.21
CA VAL A 79 0.30 -7.16 -9.26
C VAL A 79 1.17 -6.60 -10.38
N CYS A 80 2.48 -6.76 -10.25
CA CYS A 80 3.46 -6.49 -11.29
C CYS A 80 3.75 -7.77 -12.08
N PHE A 81 4.04 -7.65 -13.37
CA PHE A 81 4.35 -8.79 -14.24
C PHE A 81 5.78 -8.68 -14.75
N PHE A 82 6.46 -9.82 -14.81
CA PHE A 82 7.86 -9.90 -15.19
C PHE A 82 8.06 -11.01 -16.23
N ASP A 83 9.03 -10.83 -17.09
CA ASP A 83 9.54 -11.89 -17.91
C ASP A 83 10.10 -13.01 -17.03
N PRO A 84 9.74 -14.28 -17.25
CA PRO A 84 10.11 -15.37 -16.36
C PRO A 84 11.60 -15.74 -16.39
N VAL A 85 12.38 -15.21 -17.34
CA VAL A 85 13.82 -15.52 -17.53
C VAL A 85 14.68 -14.33 -17.13
N THR A 86 14.34 -13.13 -17.61
CA THR A 86 15.15 -11.91 -17.40
C THR A 86 14.70 -11.12 -16.16
N GLU A 87 13.50 -11.37 -15.66
CA GLU A 87 12.82 -10.56 -14.63
C GLU A 87 12.59 -9.10 -15.03
N ASP A 88 12.69 -8.77 -16.33
CA ASP A 88 12.30 -7.46 -16.84
C ASP A 88 10.79 -7.25 -16.74
N LEU A 89 10.35 -6.00 -16.70
CA LEU A 89 8.93 -5.67 -16.66
C LEU A 89 8.20 -6.12 -17.94
N ASP A 90 7.14 -6.90 -17.79
CA ASP A 90 6.17 -7.20 -18.85
C ASP A 90 5.12 -6.09 -18.93
N THR A 91 5.45 -5.01 -19.61
CA THR A 91 4.58 -3.84 -19.74
C THR A 91 3.31 -4.15 -20.55
N ALA A 92 3.34 -5.10 -21.44
CA ALA A 92 2.17 -5.51 -22.23
C ALA A 92 1.10 -6.16 -21.32
N THR A 93 1.53 -7.08 -20.46
CA THR A 93 0.63 -7.72 -19.49
C THR A 93 0.16 -6.74 -18.42
N ILE A 94 1.01 -5.81 -17.94
CA ILE A 94 0.61 -4.73 -17.03
C ILE A 94 -0.54 -3.91 -17.61
N GLY A 95 -0.41 -3.46 -18.85
CA GLY A 95 -1.46 -2.69 -19.53
C GLY A 95 -2.75 -3.48 -19.74
N THR A 96 -2.64 -4.73 -20.19
CA THR A 96 -3.78 -5.63 -20.41
C THR A 96 -4.54 -5.89 -19.10
N HIS A 97 -3.82 -6.12 -18.00
CA HIS A 97 -4.41 -6.35 -16.69
C HIS A 97 -5.13 -5.09 -16.16
N ALA A 98 -4.54 -3.93 -16.31
CA ALA A 98 -5.16 -2.66 -15.92
C ALA A 98 -6.50 -2.45 -16.64
N VAL A 99 -6.55 -2.69 -17.96
CA VAL A 99 -7.78 -2.58 -18.77
C VAL A 99 -8.82 -3.64 -18.37
N ARG A 100 -8.40 -4.89 -18.07
CA ARG A 100 -9.32 -5.93 -17.57
C ARG A 100 -10.01 -5.49 -16.28
N LEU A 101 -9.27 -4.96 -15.34
CA LEU A 101 -9.81 -4.47 -14.07
C LEU A 101 -10.77 -3.28 -14.27
N ALA A 102 -10.40 -2.33 -15.12
CA ALA A 102 -11.25 -1.20 -15.48
C ALA A 102 -12.57 -1.65 -16.11
N LYS A 103 -12.54 -2.60 -17.05
CA LYS A 103 -13.74 -3.20 -17.66
C LYS A 103 -14.62 -3.93 -16.66
N ALA A 104 -14.07 -4.50 -15.59
CA ALA A 104 -14.84 -5.11 -14.51
C ALA A 104 -15.56 -4.09 -13.62
N GLY A 105 -15.27 -2.78 -13.75
CA GLY A 105 -15.95 -1.71 -13.03
C GLY A 105 -15.28 -1.33 -11.70
N VAL A 106 -13.98 -1.57 -11.52
CA VAL A 106 -13.27 -1.12 -10.32
C VAL A 106 -13.22 0.40 -10.25
N THR A 107 -13.14 0.93 -9.03
CA THR A 107 -13.16 2.38 -8.76
C THR A 107 -11.82 3.06 -9.05
N GLY A 108 -10.72 2.32 -8.96
CA GLY A 108 -9.38 2.81 -9.27
C GLY A 108 -8.33 1.72 -9.11
N LEU A 109 -7.13 1.99 -9.58
CA LEU A 109 -6.00 1.07 -9.53
C LEU A 109 -4.92 1.63 -8.60
N THR A 110 -4.14 0.73 -7.98
CA THR A 110 -3.00 1.11 -7.15
C THR A 110 -1.77 0.38 -7.63
N THR A 111 -0.82 1.10 -8.21
CA THR A 111 0.47 0.56 -8.62
C THR A 111 1.47 0.59 -7.44
N GLN A 112 2.53 -0.21 -7.49
CA GLN A 112 3.61 -0.26 -6.50
C GLN A 112 3.14 -0.35 -5.03
N GLY A 113 2.03 -1.06 -4.76
CA GLY A 113 1.72 -1.57 -3.43
C GLY A 113 2.52 -2.82 -3.10
N SER A 114 2.22 -3.48 -1.97
CA SER A 114 2.84 -4.77 -1.61
C SER A 114 2.58 -5.84 -2.68
N ASN A 115 1.38 -5.88 -3.25
CA ASN A 115 1.06 -6.79 -4.36
C ASN A 115 1.79 -6.44 -5.66
N GLY A 116 2.14 -5.18 -5.85
CA GLY A 116 2.94 -4.70 -6.99
C GLY A 116 4.43 -4.80 -6.78
N GLU A 117 4.87 -5.53 -5.75
CA GLU A 117 6.28 -5.79 -5.44
C GLU A 117 7.15 -4.53 -5.38
N ALA A 118 6.60 -3.45 -4.81
CA ALA A 118 7.22 -2.12 -4.78
C ALA A 118 8.70 -2.10 -4.36
N VAL A 119 9.08 -2.98 -3.41
CA VAL A 119 10.44 -3.06 -2.87
C VAL A 119 11.44 -3.74 -3.80
N HIS A 120 10.96 -4.40 -4.86
CA HIS A 120 11.77 -5.06 -5.89
C HIS A 120 11.97 -4.20 -7.13
N LEU A 121 11.35 -3.01 -7.19
CA LEU A 121 11.38 -2.16 -8.37
C LEU A 121 12.37 -1.00 -8.18
N THR A 122 13.18 -0.75 -9.19
CA THR A 122 14.01 0.45 -9.29
C THR A 122 13.13 1.69 -9.52
N HIS A 123 13.68 2.88 -9.33
CA HIS A 123 12.97 4.15 -9.58
C HIS A 123 12.39 4.22 -11.01
N SER A 124 13.17 3.83 -12.02
CA SER A 124 12.73 3.84 -13.41
C SER A 124 11.62 2.82 -13.69
N GLU A 125 11.71 1.63 -13.12
CA GLU A 125 10.66 0.62 -13.25
C GLU A 125 9.35 1.06 -12.60
N ARG A 126 9.40 1.70 -11.43
CA ARG A 126 8.24 2.26 -10.74
C ARG A 126 7.51 3.29 -11.62
N GLN A 127 8.26 4.19 -12.25
CA GLN A 127 7.72 5.17 -13.20
C GLN A 127 7.11 4.45 -14.42
N THR A 128 7.81 3.48 -14.99
CA THR A 128 7.34 2.69 -16.14
C THR A 128 6.01 1.99 -15.84
N VAL A 129 5.87 1.33 -14.68
CA VAL A 129 4.63 0.64 -14.29
C VAL A 129 3.46 1.63 -14.17
N THR A 130 3.67 2.79 -13.53
CA THR A 130 2.62 3.81 -13.41
C THR A 130 2.23 4.38 -14.76
N GLN A 131 3.21 4.76 -15.58
CA GLN A 131 2.99 5.33 -16.90
C GLN A 131 2.29 4.34 -17.85
N THR A 132 2.69 3.07 -17.83
CA THR A 132 2.05 2.00 -18.60
C THR A 132 0.59 1.83 -18.19
N THR A 133 0.32 1.78 -16.88
CA THR A 133 -1.05 1.67 -16.34
C THR A 133 -1.90 2.85 -16.77
N ARG A 134 -1.43 4.08 -16.60
CA ARG A 134 -2.13 5.31 -17.01
C ARG A 134 -2.40 5.34 -18.52
N SER A 135 -1.39 5.06 -19.32
CA SER A 135 -1.49 5.07 -20.79
C SER A 135 -2.50 4.02 -21.29
N ALA A 136 -2.48 2.81 -20.71
CA ALA A 136 -3.42 1.75 -21.06
C ALA A 136 -4.87 2.12 -20.71
N LEU A 137 -5.09 2.72 -19.53
CA LEU A 137 -6.41 3.22 -19.12
C LEU A 137 -6.92 4.31 -20.05
N ASN A 138 -6.08 5.29 -20.38
CA ASN A 138 -6.43 6.40 -21.27
C ASN A 138 -6.80 5.87 -22.67
N ALA A 139 -5.97 4.99 -23.25
CA ALA A 139 -6.19 4.41 -24.58
C ALA A 139 -7.48 3.56 -24.64
N ALA A 140 -7.88 2.93 -23.52
CA ALA A 140 -9.08 2.11 -23.43
C ALA A 140 -10.36 2.88 -23.05
N GLY A 141 -10.31 4.22 -22.91
CA GLY A 141 -11.45 5.07 -22.56
C GLY A 141 -11.74 5.17 -21.05
N PHE A 142 -10.81 4.75 -20.20
CA PHE A 142 -10.92 4.79 -18.73
C PHE A 142 -10.04 5.89 -18.11
N SER A 143 -9.82 7.00 -18.80
CA SER A 143 -8.99 8.12 -18.33
C SER A 143 -9.48 8.73 -17.01
N HIS A 144 -10.76 8.58 -16.69
CA HIS A 144 -11.40 9.07 -15.46
C HIS A 144 -11.04 8.25 -14.20
N LEU A 145 -10.47 7.06 -14.34
CA LEU A 145 -10.12 6.23 -13.19
C LEU A 145 -8.85 6.74 -12.50
N PRO A 146 -8.85 6.96 -11.17
CA PRO A 146 -7.66 7.34 -10.43
C PRO A 146 -6.63 6.20 -10.37
N VAL A 147 -5.35 6.57 -10.47
CA VAL A 147 -4.20 5.70 -10.21
C VAL A 147 -3.54 6.16 -8.91
N LEU A 148 -3.63 5.32 -7.89
CA LEU A 148 -2.88 5.48 -6.65
C LEU A 148 -1.50 4.86 -6.85
N VAL A 149 -0.47 5.41 -6.23
CA VAL A 149 0.91 4.92 -6.37
C VAL A 149 1.51 4.68 -4.99
N GLY A 150 2.01 3.48 -4.73
CA GLY A 150 2.75 3.19 -3.51
C GLY A 150 4.06 3.97 -3.49
N CYS A 151 4.21 4.93 -2.59
CA CYS A 151 5.36 5.84 -2.50
C CYS A 151 6.13 5.72 -1.18
N GLY A 152 5.77 4.75 -0.31
CA GLY A 152 6.44 4.58 0.99
C GLY A 152 7.92 4.23 0.84
N ALA A 153 8.78 4.96 1.57
CA ALA A 153 10.20 4.72 1.72
C ALA A 153 10.63 4.91 3.18
N GLN A 154 11.91 4.66 3.49
CA GLN A 154 12.41 4.74 4.86
C GLN A 154 12.81 6.17 5.29
N SER A 155 12.93 7.10 4.36
CA SER A 155 13.23 8.50 4.66
C SER A 155 12.18 9.44 4.08
N VAL A 156 11.98 10.59 4.71
CA VAL A 156 11.14 11.68 4.20
C VAL A 156 11.60 12.08 2.79
N ARG A 157 12.91 12.25 2.59
CA ARG A 157 13.49 12.70 1.31
C ARG A 157 13.13 11.76 0.15
N GLU A 158 13.31 10.46 0.32
CA GLU A 158 13.04 9.48 -0.73
C GLU A 158 11.54 9.29 -0.96
N THR A 159 10.74 9.34 0.12
CA THR A 159 9.27 9.28 -0.01
C THR A 159 8.75 10.45 -0.84
N ILE A 160 9.27 11.67 -0.62
CA ILE A 160 8.93 12.85 -1.44
C ILE A 160 9.38 12.64 -2.90
N GLN A 161 10.57 12.06 -3.12
CA GLN A 161 11.05 11.77 -4.47
C GLN A 161 10.12 10.79 -5.19
N TYR A 162 9.69 9.71 -4.53
CA TYR A 162 8.68 8.80 -5.10
C TYR A 162 7.34 9.48 -5.40
N CYS A 163 6.90 10.41 -4.55
CA CYS A 163 5.67 11.18 -4.83
C CYS A 163 5.81 12.04 -6.10
N ARG A 164 6.96 12.67 -6.30
CA ARG A 164 7.25 13.48 -7.50
C ARG A 164 7.33 12.61 -8.76
N GLU A 165 8.00 11.48 -8.67
CA GLU A 165 8.09 10.51 -9.77
C GLU A 165 6.73 9.90 -10.11
N ALA A 166 5.90 9.60 -9.10
CA ALA A 166 4.54 9.13 -9.29
C ALA A 166 3.67 10.16 -10.02
N TYR A 167 3.75 11.43 -9.60
CA TYR A 167 3.07 12.53 -10.29
C TYR A 167 3.49 12.65 -11.76
N ALA A 168 4.80 12.69 -12.02
CA ALA A 168 5.35 12.79 -13.37
C ALA A 168 4.97 11.60 -14.27
N ALA A 169 4.74 10.42 -13.67
CA ALA A 169 4.30 9.21 -14.39
C ALA A 169 2.77 9.10 -14.56
N GLY A 170 1.99 10.09 -14.11
CA GLY A 170 0.53 10.13 -14.26
C GLY A 170 -0.25 9.48 -13.10
N GLY A 171 0.38 9.35 -11.93
CA GLY A 171 -0.30 8.98 -10.68
C GLY A 171 -1.07 10.15 -10.08
N ASP A 172 -2.22 9.88 -9.49
CA ASP A 172 -3.12 10.89 -8.93
C ASP A 172 -3.00 11.00 -7.40
N TYR A 173 -2.61 9.93 -6.71
CA TYR A 173 -2.54 9.85 -5.26
C TYR A 173 -1.34 9.00 -4.84
N ALA A 174 -0.73 9.32 -3.69
CA ALA A 174 0.34 8.52 -3.09
C ALA A 174 -0.19 7.67 -1.93
N LEU A 175 0.13 6.37 -1.91
CA LEU A 175 -0.17 5.46 -0.82
C LEU A 175 1.12 5.21 -0.02
N ILE A 176 1.15 5.59 1.27
CA ILE A 176 2.38 5.68 2.05
C ILE A 176 2.31 4.85 3.32
N LEU A 177 3.23 3.89 3.46
CA LEU A 177 3.54 3.19 4.70
C LEU A 177 4.42 4.07 5.61
N PRO A 178 4.31 3.95 6.95
CA PRO A 178 5.30 4.56 7.84
C PRO A 178 6.67 3.90 7.64
N PRO A 179 7.78 4.62 7.86
CA PRO A 179 9.12 4.03 7.86
C PRO A 179 9.24 3.02 9.00
N SER A 180 9.95 1.93 8.78
CA SER A 180 9.92 0.78 9.71
C SER A 180 11.29 0.21 10.08
N TYR A 181 12.34 0.49 9.31
CA TYR A 181 13.65 -0.09 9.57
C TYR A 181 14.18 0.30 10.96
N TYR A 182 13.99 1.56 11.34
CA TYR A 182 14.36 2.08 12.65
C TYR A 182 13.17 2.21 13.61
N ALA A 183 12.12 1.41 13.43
CA ALA A 183 10.91 1.46 14.27
C ALA A 183 11.19 1.47 15.80
N PRO A 184 12.19 0.71 16.33
CA PRO A 184 12.53 0.77 17.76
C PRO A 184 13.00 2.14 18.25
N LEU A 185 13.46 3.01 17.34
CA LEU A 185 13.93 4.38 17.68
C LEU A 185 12.80 5.43 17.62
N PHE A 186 11.62 5.07 17.12
CA PHE A 186 10.47 5.98 17.04
C PHE A 186 9.66 6.02 18.33
N SER A 187 10.33 6.12 19.50
CA SER A 187 9.65 6.15 20.81
C SER A 187 9.73 7.55 21.45
N PRO A 188 8.61 8.07 21.94
CA PRO A 188 7.26 7.52 21.83
C PRO A 188 6.77 7.53 20.38
N ALA A 189 6.42 6.37 19.87
CA ALA A 189 6.23 6.05 18.44
C ALA A 189 5.35 7.03 17.62
N SER A 190 4.55 7.85 18.29
CA SER A 190 3.59 8.72 17.63
C SER A 190 4.17 10.00 17.03
N ALA A 191 5.15 10.64 17.67
CA ALA A 191 5.66 11.96 17.24
C ALA A 191 6.41 11.86 15.91
N SER A 192 7.44 11.01 15.83
CA SER A 192 8.26 10.86 14.61
C SER A 192 7.44 10.38 13.41
N VAL A 193 6.43 9.51 13.62
CA VAL A 193 5.55 9.06 12.55
C VAL A 193 4.64 10.19 12.08
N ILE A 194 4.08 10.99 12.99
CA ILE A 194 3.26 12.16 12.63
C ILE A 194 4.09 13.19 11.87
N GLU A 195 5.29 13.48 12.33
CA GLU A 195 6.24 14.40 11.67
C GLU A 195 6.62 13.89 10.28
N PHE A 196 6.88 12.58 10.12
CA PHE A 196 7.15 11.97 8.82
C PHE A 196 5.99 12.21 7.83
N PHE A 197 4.76 11.87 8.21
CA PHE A 197 3.61 12.05 7.32
C PHE A 197 3.34 13.51 6.98
N ASN A 198 3.43 14.42 7.94
CA ASN A 198 3.25 15.85 7.71
C ASN A 198 4.33 16.40 6.76
N ALA A 199 5.61 16.10 7.02
CA ALA A 199 6.71 16.56 6.18
C ALA A 199 6.63 16.05 4.73
N VAL A 200 6.11 14.83 4.53
CA VAL A 200 5.85 14.29 3.18
C VAL A 200 4.64 14.98 2.56
N ALA A 201 3.55 15.15 3.32
CA ALA A 201 2.33 15.77 2.83
C ALA A 201 2.51 17.24 2.44
N ASP A 202 3.37 17.97 3.17
CA ASP A 202 3.72 19.37 2.87
C ASP A 202 4.43 19.54 1.51
N GLN A 203 5.14 18.51 1.05
CA GLN A 203 6.00 18.58 -0.14
C GLN A 203 5.56 17.68 -1.30
N SER A 204 4.59 16.81 -1.09
CA SER A 204 4.07 15.94 -2.14
C SER A 204 3.22 16.72 -3.12
N PRO A 205 3.46 16.60 -4.44
CA PRO A 205 2.62 17.23 -5.47
C PRO A 205 1.22 16.59 -5.60
N ILE A 206 1.03 15.41 -5.03
CA ILE A 206 -0.23 14.66 -5.06
C ILE A 206 -0.70 14.32 -3.63
N PRO A 207 -2.03 14.26 -3.40
CA PRO A 207 -2.57 13.93 -2.08
C PRO A 207 -2.17 12.52 -1.61
N LEU A 208 -2.09 12.35 -0.27
CA LEU A 208 -1.63 11.13 0.37
C LEU A 208 -2.78 10.29 0.93
N LEU A 209 -2.66 8.97 0.83
CA LEU A 209 -3.37 8.00 1.66
C LEU A 209 -2.38 7.33 2.62
N ILE A 210 -2.73 7.28 3.89
CA ILE A 210 -1.98 6.52 4.89
C ILE A 210 -2.19 5.02 4.64
N TYR A 211 -1.12 4.23 4.68
CA TYR A 211 -1.22 2.78 4.59
C TYR A 211 -0.84 2.15 5.93
N ASN A 212 -1.82 1.63 6.65
CA ASN A 212 -1.62 0.94 7.92
C ASN A 212 -1.60 -0.58 7.69
N TYR A 213 -0.42 -1.14 7.58
CA TYR A 213 -0.18 -2.57 7.38
C TYR A 213 0.94 -3.08 8.28
N PRO A 214 0.63 -3.49 9.52
CA PRO A 214 1.63 -3.96 10.48
C PRO A 214 2.57 -5.04 9.93
N GLY A 215 2.05 -5.96 9.12
CA GLY A 215 2.83 -7.04 8.52
C GLY A 215 3.96 -6.59 7.58
N ALA A 216 3.87 -5.37 7.03
CA ALA A 216 4.90 -4.82 6.13
C ALA A 216 5.84 -3.83 6.83
N VAL A 217 5.59 -3.46 8.10
CA VAL A 217 6.31 -2.39 8.80
C VAL A 217 6.73 -2.80 10.20
N SER A 218 7.33 -3.97 10.34
CA SER A 218 7.90 -4.48 11.61
C SER A 218 6.90 -4.52 12.78
N GLY A 219 5.61 -4.78 12.48
CA GLY A 219 4.55 -4.84 13.47
C GLY A 219 3.98 -3.48 13.90
N MET A 220 4.44 -2.37 13.34
CA MET A 220 3.93 -1.04 13.66
C MET A 220 2.46 -0.91 13.23
N ASP A 221 1.57 -0.73 14.21
CA ASP A 221 0.13 -0.55 14.00
C ASP A 221 -0.30 0.85 14.45
N LEU A 222 -0.55 1.74 13.51
CA LEU A 222 -0.98 3.11 13.82
C LEU A 222 -2.33 3.09 14.54
N SER A 223 -2.41 3.78 15.68
CA SER A 223 -3.67 3.92 16.41
C SER A 223 -4.68 4.78 15.65
N SER A 224 -5.98 4.63 15.98
CA SER A 224 -7.00 5.53 15.46
C SER A 224 -6.68 7.01 15.71
N ASP A 225 -6.11 7.32 16.88
CA ASP A 225 -5.83 8.70 17.29
C ASP A 225 -4.73 9.35 16.45
N ILE A 226 -3.67 8.57 16.09
CA ILE A 226 -2.64 9.02 15.17
C ILE A 226 -3.25 9.31 13.79
N ILE A 227 -4.06 8.39 13.26
CA ILE A 227 -4.68 8.53 11.93
C ILE A 227 -5.66 9.71 11.92
N ILE A 228 -6.47 9.88 12.96
CA ILE A 228 -7.39 11.01 13.11
C ILE A 228 -6.61 12.33 13.18
N LYS A 229 -5.50 12.38 13.93
CA LYS A 229 -4.64 13.56 13.97
C LYS A 229 -4.07 13.90 12.59
N LEU A 230 -3.59 12.92 11.85
CA LEU A 230 -3.06 13.07 10.49
C LEU A 230 -4.14 13.49 9.48
N SER A 231 -5.40 13.08 9.67
CA SER A 231 -6.50 13.45 8.77
C SER A 231 -6.86 14.95 8.80
N ALA A 232 -6.30 15.70 9.75
CA ALA A 232 -6.43 17.16 9.78
C ALA A 232 -5.55 17.86 8.74
N HIS A 233 -4.54 17.19 8.20
CA HIS A 233 -3.67 17.75 7.17
C HIS A 233 -4.42 17.79 5.82
N PRO A 234 -4.46 18.94 5.11
CA PRO A 234 -5.27 19.10 3.89
C PRO A 234 -4.85 18.14 2.75
N ASN A 235 -3.58 17.79 2.67
CA ASN A 235 -3.03 16.89 1.65
C ASN A 235 -3.00 15.41 2.08
N ILE A 236 -3.64 15.04 3.22
CA ILE A 236 -3.85 13.64 3.63
C ILE A 236 -5.34 13.34 3.54
N VAL A 237 -5.72 12.58 2.50
CA VAL A 237 -7.12 12.45 2.07
C VAL A 237 -7.75 11.08 2.36
N GLY A 238 -7.00 10.16 2.96
CA GLY A 238 -7.56 8.85 3.28
C GLY A 238 -6.60 7.91 3.99
N VAL A 239 -7.12 6.71 4.29
CA VAL A 239 -6.35 5.61 4.88
C VAL A 239 -6.79 4.26 4.32
N LYS A 240 -5.81 3.37 4.10
CA LYS A 240 -5.99 1.93 3.87
C LYS A 240 -5.64 1.16 5.14
N LEU A 241 -6.57 0.35 5.63
CA LEU A 241 -6.45 -0.42 6.88
C LEU A 241 -6.31 -1.93 6.59
N THR A 242 -5.08 -2.41 6.37
CA THR A 242 -4.77 -3.84 6.21
C THR A 242 -4.53 -4.54 7.56
N CYS A 243 -4.60 -3.81 8.66
CA CYS A 243 -4.57 -4.38 10.02
C CYS A 243 -5.81 -5.21 10.38
N GLY A 244 -6.90 -5.16 9.59
CA GLY A 244 -8.15 -5.89 9.84
C GLY A 244 -8.96 -5.41 11.06
N ASN A 245 -8.57 -4.32 11.71
CA ASN A 245 -9.26 -3.81 12.90
C ASN A 245 -10.46 -2.93 12.51
N THR A 246 -11.63 -3.54 12.40
CA THR A 246 -12.88 -2.84 12.05
C THR A 246 -13.35 -1.85 13.11
N GLY A 247 -13.03 -2.06 14.39
CA GLY A 247 -13.28 -1.08 15.46
C GLY A 247 -12.43 0.18 15.28
N LYS A 248 -11.16 0.05 14.87
CA LYS A 248 -10.31 1.19 14.48
C LYS A 248 -10.91 1.92 13.29
N LEU A 249 -11.33 1.21 12.26
CA LEU A 249 -12.00 1.76 11.08
C LEU A 249 -13.22 2.60 11.50
N ASN A 250 -14.09 2.06 12.33
CA ASN A 250 -15.30 2.74 12.79
C ASN A 250 -14.97 4.04 13.56
N ARG A 251 -13.97 4.04 14.46
CA ARG A 251 -13.54 5.25 15.20
C ARG A 251 -13.01 6.33 14.26
N ILE A 252 -12.21 5.96 13.25
CA ILE A 252 -11.68 6.91 12.27
C ILE A 252 -12.83 7.51 11.44
N VAL A 253 -13.73 6.67 10.92
CA VAL A 253 -14.91 7.13 10.17
C VAL A 253 -15.75 8.11 10.98
N ALA A 254 -16.05 7.76 12.25
CA ALA A 254 -16.85 8.61 13.12
C ALA A 254 -16.21 10.00 13.34
N ALA A 255 -14.88 10.04 13.49
CA ALA A 255 -14.15 11.29 13.72
C ALA A 255 -13.96 12.14 12.45
N THR A 256 -13.92 11.51 11.26
CA THR A 256 -13.61 12.20 9.99
C THR A 256 -14.84 12.49 9.13
N LYS A 257 -16.06 12.24 9.62
CA LYS A 257 -17.30 12.62 8.95
C LYS A 257 -17.35 14.13 8.69
N ALA A 258 -17.92 14.53 7.56
CA ALA A 258 -17.94 15.92 7.09
C ALA A 258 -18.44 16.94 8.13
N GLY A 259 -19.37 16.57 9.01
CA GLY A 259 -19.87 17.44 10.08
C GLY A 259 -18.90 17.68 11.25
N ASN A 260 -17.81 16.91 11.34
CA ASN A 260 -16.82 16.98 12.43
C ASN A 260 -15.52 17.71 12.01
N LYS A 261 -15.44 18.17 10.75
CA LYS A 261 -14.28 18.95 10.29
C LYS A 261 -14.42 20.42 10.71
N PRO A 262 -13.31 21.11 11.02
CA PRO A 262 -13.32 22.56 11.19
C PRO A 262 -13.97 23.24 9.97
N SER A 263 -14.71 24.32 10.18
CA SER A 263 -15.45 25.04 9.13
C SER A 263 -14.58 25.46 7.93
N SER A 264 -13.29 25.71 8.15
CA SER A 264 -12.28 26.01 7.11
C SER A 264 -12.00 24.85 6.16
N LEU A 265 -12.32 23.60 6.54
CA LEU A 265 -12.11 22.39 5.74
C LEU A 265 -13.41 21.75 5.25
N SER A 266 -14.54 22.42 5.44
CA SER A 266 -15.87 21.88 5.07
C SER A 266 -16.04 21.64 3.57
N ALA A 267 -15.29 22.34 2.72
CA ALA A 267 -15.28 22.18 1.26
C ALA A 267 -14.35 21.07 0.75
N SER A 268 -13.53 20.48 1.64
CA SER A 268 -12.60 19.39 1.25
C SER A 268 -13.36 18.08 1.04
N PRO A 269 -12.92 17.22 0.09
CA PRO A 269 -13.51 15.90 -0.07
C PRO A 269 -13.45 15.10 1.24
N PRO A 270 -14.40 14.18 1.48
CA PRO A 270 -14.42 13.37 2.70
C PRO A 270 -13.13 12.54 2.78
N PHE A 271 -12.60 12.40 4.02
CA PHE A 271 -11.46 11.52 4.27
C PHE A 271 -11.84 10.06 3.99
N LEU A 272 -11.19 9.42 3.02
CA LEU A 272 -11.54 8.09 2.55
C LEU A 272 -10.97 7.01 3.50
N VAL A 273 -11.81 6.14 4.04
CA VAL A 273 -11.39 5.03 4.92
C VAL A 273 -11.69 3.71 4.22
N LEU A 274 -10.64 2.97 3.83
CA LEU A 274 -10.74 1.74 3.06
C LEU A 274 -10.26 0.54 3.89
N GLY A 275 -11.02 -0.57 3.83
CA GLY A 275 -10.53 -1.86 4.25
C GLY A 275 -9.37 -2.32 3.35
N GLY A 276 -8.35 -2.95 3.93
CA GLY A 276 -7.15 -3.33 3.19
C GLY A 276 -7.15 -4.77 2.66
N SER A 277 -8.25 -5.53 2.87
CA SER A 277 -8.44 -6.90 2.43
C SER A 277 -9.90 -7.13 2.05
N ALA A 278 -10.17 -8.12 1.21
CA ALA A 278 -11.53 -8.41 0.72
C ALA A 278 -12.34 -9.29 1.68
N ASP A 279 -11.67 -10.02 2.56
CA ASP A 279 -12.30 -10.93 3.53
C ASP A 279 -13.18 -10.23 4.58
N PHE A 280 -13.07 -8.91 4.73
CA PHE A 280 -13.91 -8.09 5.61
C PHE A 280 -14.55 -6.89 4.91
N THR A 281 -14.86 -7.00 3.61
CA THR A 281 -15.49 -5.91 2.84
C THR A 281 -16.80 -5.45 3.47
N LEU A 282 -17.73 -6.37 3.72
CA LEU A 282 -19.04 -6.04 4.29
C LEU A 282 -18.91 -5.45 5.70
N GLN A 283 -18.04 -5.99 6.53
CA GLN A 283 -17.78 -5.49 7.89
C GLN A 283 -17.23 -4.05 7.85
N SER A 284 -16.35 -3.74 6.87
CA SER A 284 -15.85 -2.37 6.65
C SER A 284 -16.98 -1.42 6.29
N LEU A 285 -17.88 -1.81 5.40
CA LEU A 285 -19.01 -0.99 4.96
C LEU A 285 -20.02 -0.76 6.11
N ILE A 286 -20.35 -1.81 6.88
CA ILE A 286 -21.21 -1.69 8.08
C ILE A 286 -20.60 -0.77 9.12
N GLY A 287 -19.25 -0.80 9.28
CA GLY A 287 -18.52 0.14 10.12
C GLY A 287 -18.48 1.58 9.62
N GLY A 288 -19.11 1.85 8.48
CA GLY A 288 -19.15 3.16 7.83
C GLY A 288 -17.97 3.45 6.92
N GLY A 289 -17.11 2.46 6.64
CA GLY A 289 -16.02 2.57 5.68
C GLY A 289 -16.52 2.81 4.25
N HIS A 290 -15.61 3.25 3.40
CA HIS A 290 -15.93 3.73 2.06
C HIS A 290 -15.72 2.66 0.97
N GLY A 291 -15.30 1.45 1.35
CA GLY A 291 -14.97 0.36 0.43
C GLY A 291 -13.69 -0.34 0.81
N ILE A 292 -13.01 -0.90 -0.18
CA ILE A 292 -11.76 -1.65 0.01
C ILE A 292 -10.68 -1.25 -0.98
N LEU A 293 -9.42 -1.50 -0.59
CA LEU A 293 -8.25 -1.53 -1.46
C LEU A 293 -7.56 -2.88 -1.24
N ALA A 294 -7.98 -3.91 -2.00
CA ALA A 294 -7.74 -5.31 -1.69
C ALA A 294 -7.13 -6.12 -2.84
N GLY A 295 -6.13 -6.95 -2.49
CA GLY A 295 -5.36 -7.77 -3.45
C GLY A 295 -6.18 -8.81 -4.19
N LEU A 296 -7.20 -9.39 -3.56
CA LEU A 296 -8.05 -10.40 -4.17
C LEU A 296 -8.75 -9.92 -5.45
N ALA A 297 -9.02 -8.63 -5.55
CA ALA A 297 -9.65 -8.05 -6.74
C ALA A 297 -8.79 -8.15 -8.01
N ASN A 298 -7.50 -8.52 -7.93
CA ASN A 298 -6.71 -8.93 -9.09
C ASN A 298 -7.27 -10.20 -9.75
N ILE A 299 -7.86 -11.10 -8.97
CA ILE A 299 -8.47 -12.35 -9.44
C ILE A 299 -9.97 -12.13 -9.70
N SER A 300 -10.68 -11.61 -8.70
CA SER A 300 -12.16 -11.55 -8.68
C SER A 300 -12.67 -10.13 -8.37
N PRO A 301 -12.50 -9.17 -9.30
CA PRO A 301 -12.94 -7.80 -9.12
C PRO A 301 -14.48 -7.68 -9.02
N LYS A 302 -15.25 -8.43 -9.83
CA LYS A 302 -16.71 -8.33 -9.85
C LYS A 302 -17.34 -8.83 -8.53
N ALA A 303 -16.83 -9.92 -7.96
CA ALA A 303 -17.29 -10.41 -6.66
C ALA A 303 -17.09 -9.38 -5.55
N CYS A 304 -15.94 -8.68 -5.54
CA CYS A 304 -15.69 -7.59 -4.60
C CYS A 304 -16.64 -6.40 -4.81
N ILE A 305 -16.90 -6.03 -6.06
CA ILE A 305 -17.81 -4.93 -6.43
C ILE A 305 -19.25 -5.27 -6.03
N GLU A 306 -19.66 -6.53 -6.26
CA GLU A 306 -21.01 -6.98 -5.98
C GLU A 306 -21.37 -6.88 -4.48
N ILE A 307 -20.44 -7.19 -3.57
CA ILE A 307 -20.68 -6.98 -2.14
C ILE A 307 -21.00 -5.49 -1.85
N VAL A 308 -20.24 -4.57 -2.46
CA VAL A 308 -20.46 -3.13 -2.30
C VAL A 308 -21.82 -2.71 -2.86
N ARG A 309 -22.20 -3.26 -4.02
CA ARG A 309 -23.49 -3.00 -4.66
C ARG A 309 -24.66 -3.47 -3.80
N LEU A 310 -24.63 -4.74 -3.36
CA LEU A 310 -25.66 -5.35 -2.50
C LEU A 310 -25.81 -4.59 -1.18
N TYR A 311 -24.70 -4.19 -0.57
CA TYR A 311 -24.73 -3.36 0.63
C TYR A 311 -25.45 -2.02 0.39
N ARG A 312 -25.12 -1.32 -0.71
CA ARG A 312 -25.75 -0.03 -1.07
C ARG A 312 -27.26 -0.15 -1.34
N GLU A 313 -27.67 -1.31 -1.84
CA GLU A 313 -29.09 -1.65 -2.07
C GLU A 313 -29.82 -2.14 -0.81
N GLY A 314 -29.14 -2.24 0.33
CA GLY A 314 -29.73 -2.75 1.57
C GLY A 314 -29.94 -4.27 1.61
N ARG A 315 -29.43 -5.02 0.63
CA ARG A 315 -29.54 -6.47 0.48
C ARG A 315 -28.48 -7.21 1.33
N LEU A 316 -28.51 -6.96 2.63
CA LEU A 316 -27.46 -7.40 3.56
C LEU A 316 -27.31 -8.92 3.63
N ALA A 317 -28.39 -9.68 3.59
CA ALA A 317 -28.33 -11.14 3.65
C ALA A 317 -27.64 -11.73 2.41
N GLU A 318 -27.81 -11.13 1.25
CA GLU A 318 -27.15 -11.53 0.01
C GLU A 318 -25.69 -11.10 -0.01
N ALA A 319 -25.42 -9.88 0.44
CA ALA A 319 -24.04 -9.39 0.63
C ALA A 319 -23.24 -10.29 1.58
N GLN A 320 -23.87 -10.78 2.66
CA GLN A 320 -23.23 -11.69 3.60
C GLN A 320 -22.87 -13.03 2.97
N LYS A 321 -23.79 -13.65 2.22
CA LYS A 321 -23.53 -14.92 1.50
C LYS A 321 -22.37 -14.77 0.51
N MET A 322 -22.32 -13.64 -0.19
CA MET A 322 -21.22 -13.37 -1.12
C MET A 322 -19.91 -13.13 -0.37
N GLN A 323 -19.95 -12.40 0.75
CA GLN A 323 -18.79 -12.16 1.61
C GLN A 323 -18.18 -13.48 2.11
N GLU A 324 -18.97 -14.49 2.42
CA GLU A 324 -18.48 -15.80 2.85
C GLU A 324 -17.59 -16.48 1.78
N VAL A 325 -17.99 -16.42 0.51
CA VAL A 325 -17.19 -16.95 -0.61
C VAL A 325 -15.93 -16.12 -0.82
N VAL A 326 -16.08 -14.79 -0.83
CA VAL A 326 -14.95 -13.86 -1.00
C VAL A 326 -13.93 -14.02 0.12
N ALA A 327 -14.37 -14.21 1.37
CA ALA A 327 -13.47 -14.40 2.51
C ALA A 327 -12.67 -15.71 2.40
N ARG A 328 -13.28 -16.81 1.96
CA ARG A 328 -12.55 -18.08 1.71
C ARG A 328 -11.53 -17.94 0.58
N GLY A 329 -11.88 -17.22 -0.48
CA GLY A 329 -10.95 -16.95 -1.58
C GLY A 329 -9.80 -16.03 -1.14
N ASP A 330 -10.10 -14.97 -0.38
CA ASP A 330 -9.07 -14.04 0.11
C ASP A 330 -8.12 -14.72 1.11
N TRP A 331 -8.63 -15.65 1.91
CA TRP A 331 -7.78 -16.45 2.79
C TRP A 331 -6.74 -17.26 2.00
N THR A 332 -7.10 -17.78 0.83
CA THR A 332 -6.13 -18.45 -0.07
C THR A 332 -5.05 -17.50 -0.55
N ALA A 333 -5.43 -16.25 -0.90
CA ALA A 333 -4.47 -15.21 -1.27
C ALA A 333 -3.58 -14.79 -0.08
N ILE A 334 -4.15 -14.63 1.13
CA ILE A 334 -3.42 -14.23 2.34
C ILE A 334 -2.37 -15.27 2.72
N GLN A 335 -2.69 -16.57 2.64
CA GLN A 335 -1.75 -17.65 3.00
C GLN A 335 -0.47 -17.67 2.16
N GLY A 336 -0.54 -17.38 0.89
CA GLY A 336 0.62 -17.38 -0.01
C GLY A 336 1.06 -15.99 -0.47
N GLY A 337 0.35 -14.95 -0.06
CA GLY A 337 0.65 -13.56 -0.42
C GLY A 337 0.62 -13.34 -1.93
N ILE A 338 1.58 -12.55 -2.43
CA ILE A 338 1.68 -12.25 -3.87
C ILE A 338 1.95 -13.50 -4.72
N VAL A 339 2.66 -14.49 -4.17
CA VAL A 339 3.01 -15.71 -4.89
C VAL A 339 1.75 -16.53 -5.20
N SER A 340 0.85 -16.72 -4.21
CA SER A 340 -0.43 -17.42 -4.44
C SER A 340 -1.37 -16.63 -5.34
N THR A 341 -1.38 -15.31 -5.23
CA THR A 341 -2.20 -14.44 -6.09
C THR A 341 -1.79 -14.58 -7.55
N LYS A 342 -0.49 -14.49 -7.87
CA LYS A 342 0.02 -14.65 -9.23
C LYS A 342 -0.21 -16.07 -9.76
N ALA A 343 0.03 -17.11 -8.95
CA ALA A 343 -0.27 -18.49 -9.32
C ALA A 343 -1.78 -18.75 -9.56
N GLY A 344 -2.65 -18.09 -8.79
CA GLY A 344 -4.10 -18.10 -9.01
C GLY A 344 -4.48 -17.45 -10.33
N MET A 345 -3.91 -16.29 -10.63
CA MET A 345 -4.11 -15.60 -11.91
C MET A 345 -3.64 -16.46 -13.08
N GLU A 346 -2.44 -17.04 -13.02
CA GLU A 346 -1.92 -17.96 -14.03
C GLU A 346 -2.87 -19.12 -14.26
N SER A 347 -3.35 -19.77 -13.19
CA SER A 347 -4.22 -20.95 -13.27
C SER A 347 -5.61 -20.67 -13.85
N TRP A 348 -6.16 -19.48 -13.61
CA TRP A 348 -7.56 -19.18 -13.90
C TRP A 348 -7.77 -18.12 -14.99
N LEU A 349 -6.78 -17.27 -15.23
CA LEU A 349 -6.84 -16.18 -16.21
C LEU A 349 -5.87 -16.41 -17.38
N GLY A 350 -4.95 -17.38 -17.26
CA GLY A 350 -3.96 -17.70 -18.28
C GLY A 350 -2.77 -16.72 -18.34
N TYR A 351 -2.63 -15.87 -17.32
CA TYR A 351 -1.47 -15.00 -17.11
C TYR A 351 -1.30 -14.68 -15.62
N GLY A 352 -0.11 -14.41 -15.18
CA GLY A 352 0.21 -14.16 -13.77
C GLY A 352 1.71 -14.19 -13.55
N GLY A 353 2.34 -15.25 -14.02
CA GLY A 353 3.78 -15.44 -13.92
C GLY A 353 4.27 -15.66 -12.49
N TYR A 354 5.53 -15.30 -12.28
CA TYR A 354 6.20 -15.43 -10.99
C TYR A 354 6.47 -14.08 -10.37
N ALA A 355 6.58 -14.06 -9.04
CA ALA A 355 7.12 -12.93 -8.33
C ALA A 355 8.62 -12.81 -8.63
N ARG A 356 9.18 -11.57 -8.58
CA ARG A 356 10.61 -11.32 -8.75
C ARG A 356 11.40 -11.87 -7.58
N SER A 357 12.59 -12.37 -7.84
CA SER A 357 13.54 -12.79 -6.79
C SER A 357 13.78 -11.67 -5.75
N PRO A 358 13.88 -12.00 -4.44
CA PRO A 358 14.06 -13.34 -3.84
C PRO A 358 12.76 -14.08 -3.45
N LEU A 359 11.60 -13.64 -3.93
CA LEU A 359 10.36 -14.36 -3.64
C LEU A 359 10.38 -15.73 -4.33
N PRO A 360 9.88 -16.79 -3.65
CA PRO A 360 9.97 -18.14 -4.18
C PRO A 360 9.04 -18.34 -5.38
N HIS A 361 9.47 -19.17 -6.32
CA HIS A 361 8.56 -19.72 -7.32
C HIS A 361 7.76 -20.87 -6.67
N PRO A 362 6.44 -20.94 -6.88
CA PRO A 362 5.63 -21.99 -6.29
C PRO A 362 5.98 -23.36 -6.92
N THR A 363 5.99 -24.39 -6.09
CA THR A 363 6.02 -25.78 -6.55
C THR A 363 4.70 -26.12 -7.27
N SER A 364 4.72 -27.19 -8.07
CA SER A 364 3.51 -27.69 -8.74
C SER A 364 2.40 -28.04 -7.75
N ASN A 365 2.75 -28.57 -6.57
CA ASN A 365 1.79 -28.91 -5.52
C ASN A 365 1.17 -27.65 -4.89
N GLU A 366 1.97 -26.63 -4.64
CA GLU A 366 1.47 -25.34 -4.12
C GLU A 366 0.57 -24.66 -5.15
N SER A 367 0.96 -24.63 -6.42
CA SER A 367 0.14 -24.09 -7.51
C SER A 367 -1.21 -24.81 -7.62
N ALA A 368 -1.22 -26.15 -7.51
CA ALA A 368 -2.45 -26.94 -7.50
C ALA A 368 -3.32 -26.66 -6.28
N LYS A 369 -2.71 -26.52 -5.09
CA LYS A 369 -3.41 -26.15 -3.85
C LYS A 369 -4.09 -24.79 -4.00
N TRP A 370 -3.38 -23.78 -4.51
CA TRP A 370 -3.95 -22.44 -4.67
C TRP A 370 -5.00 -22.38 -5.78
N LYS A 371 -4.78 -23.08 -6.89
CA LYS A 371 -5.81 -23.24 -7.93
C LYS A 371 -7.13 -23.79 -7.34
N GLU A 372 -7.03 -24.82 -6.51
CA GLU A 372 -8.20 -25.39 -5.84
C GLU A 372 -8.81 -24.38 -4.85
N GLY A 373 -8.00 -23.70 -4.03
CA GLY A 373 -8.46 -22.72 -3.05
C GLY A 373 -9.23 -21.53 -3.66
N PHE A 374 -8.94 -21.16 -4.91
CA PHE A 374 -9.67 -20.09 -5.63
C PHE A 374 -10.88 -20.61 -6.43
N ARG A 375 -11.12 -21.92 -6.53
CA ARG A 375 -12.13 -22.49 -7.42
C ARG A 375 -13.53 -21.92 -7.19
N GLU A 376 -14.00 -21.91 -5.94
CA GLU A 376 -15.32 -21.40 -5.57
C GLU A 376 -15.47 -19.92 -5.92
N LEU A 377 -14.46 -19.11 -5.56
CA LEU A 377 -14.42 -17.68 -5.85
C LEU A 377 -14.45 -17.39 -7.35
N VAL A 378 -13.68 -18.14 -8.15
CA VAL A 378 -13.63 -17.95 -9.60
C VAL A 378 -14.93 -18.42 -10.26
N ALA A 379 -15.59 -19.45 -9.73
CA ALA A 379 -16.91 -19.85 -10.20
C ALA A 379 -17.95 -18.74 -9.95
N LEU A 380 -17.92 -18.11 -8.78
CA LEU A 380 -18.74 -16.94 -8.47
C LEU A 380 -18.42 -15.76 -9.41
N GLU A 381 -17.15 -15.40 -9.58
CA GLU A 381 -16.71 -14.28 -10.46
C GLU A 381 -17.20 -14.45 -11.90
N LYS A 382 -17.22 -15.69 -12.41
CA LYS A 382 -17.69 -16.01 -13.78
C LYS A 382 -19.21 -15.97 -13.93
N SER A 383 -19.94 -16.08 -12.83
CA SER A 383 -21.43 -16.01 -12.84
C SER A 383 -21.96 -14.59 -12.79
N LEU A 384 -21.11 -13.61 -12.50
CA LEU A 384 -21.39 -12.16 -12.46
C LEU A 384 -21.01 -11.49 -13.79
#